data_062d11280c9ea4b0388433f2a4af6bb0
#
_entry.id   062d11280c9ea4b0388433f2a4af6bb0
#
_cell.length_a   1.000
_cell.length_b   1.000
_cell.length_c   1.000
_cell.angle_alpha   90.00
_cell.angle_beta   90.00
_cell.angle_gamma   90.00
#
_symmetry.space_group_name_H-M   'P 1'
#
loop_
_entity.id
_entity.type
_entity.pdbx_description
1 polymer ?
#
loop_
_entity_poly.entity_id
_entity_poly.type
_entity_poly.pdbx_seq_one_letter_code
_entity_poly.pdbx_strand_id
1 'polypeptide(L)'
;MNLAKWQRPAFWALSPVRHVANLRDEVDNLFNLAFARLGNTPEAEPRSQFLEGWYPAVDVTEDKDTLSVRAEIPGMKKEDIEISLHEGFLTLSGERKGGEKLEGSETYRSERWFGRFHRTISLPYAVVADQIKATYTDGVLTVTLPKAEEAKPKQIPITVK
;
A
#
# COMPACT_ATOMS: atom_id res chain seq x y z
N MET A 1 -56.25 -17.81 14.02
CA MET A 1 -55.42 -17.14 13.03
C MET A 1 -53.97 -17.21 13.54
N ASN A 2 -53.20 -18.20 13.07
CA ASN A 2 -51.84 -18.44 13.54
C ASN A 2 -50.86 -17.75 12.56
N LEU A 3 -50.17 -16.73 13.04
CA LEU A 3 -49.09 -16.05 12.31
C LEU A 3 -47.85 -16.94 12.33
N ALA A 4 -47.49 -17.47 11.16
CA ALA A 4 -46.25 -18.21 10.98
C ALA A 4 -45.05 -17.22 11.03
N LYS A 5 -44.19 -17.38 12.05
CA LYS A 5 -42.92 -16.67 12.14
C LYS A 5 -41.97 -17.19 11.06
N TRP A 6 -41.61 -16.36 10.09
CA TRP A 6 -40.52 -16.61 9.15
C TRP A 6 -39.19 -16.65 9.89
N GLN A 7 -38.58 -17.82 10.00
CA GLN A 7 -37.17 -17.97 10.42
C GLN A 7 -36.32 -17.91 9.19
N ARG A 8 -35.39 -16.94 9.17
CA ARG A 8 -34.38 -16.84 8.13
C ARG A 8 -33.37 -18.00 8.26
N PRO A 9 -33.12 -18.77 7.20
CA PRO A 9 -32.09 -19.81 7.25
C PRO A 9 -30.70 -19.13 7.42
N ALA A 10 -29.91 -19.66 8.36
CA ALA A 10 -28.58 -19.17 8.68
C ALA A 10 -27.57 -19.59 7.61
N PHE A 11 -27.49 -18.88 6.47
CA PHE A 11 -26.52 -19.11 5.40
C PHE A 11 -25.12 -18.50 5.64
N TRP A 12 -24.91 -17.88 6.80
CA TRP A 12 -23.62 -17.23 7.12
C TRP A 12 -22.68 -18.06 7.99
N ALA A 13 -22.98 -19.36 8.16
CA ALA A 13 -22.13 -20.26 8.94
C ALA A 13 -20.97 -20.91 8.15
N LEU A 14 -20.79 -20.56 6.86
CA LEU A 14 -19.69 -21.04 6.03
C LEU A 14 -18.88 -19.83 5.49
N SER A 15 -18.23 -19.10 6.40
CA SER A 15 -17.22 -18.12 5.99
C SER A 15 -15.85 -18.81 5.94
N PRO A 16 -15.25 -18.99 4.76
CA PRO A 16 -13.88 -19.53 4.62
C PRO A 16 -12.80 -18.58 5.13
N VAL A 17 -13.18 -17.42 5.67
CA VAL A 17 -12.27 -16.35 6.08
C VAL A 17 -11.59 -16.60 7.44
N ARG A 18 -12.04 -17.58 8.24
CA ARG A 18 -11.45 -17.86 9.57
C ARG A 18 -10.03 -18.47 9.51
N HIS A 19 -9.66 -19.08 8.41
CA HIS A 19 -8.31 -19.67 8.26
C HIS A 19 -7.24 -18.67 7.80
N VAL A 20 -7.62 -17.56 7.18
CA VAL A 20 -6.66 -16.54 6.70
C VAL A 20 -6.20 -15.63 7.84
N ALA A 21 -7.05 -15.38 8.84
CA ALA A 21 -6.67 -14.57 10.01
C ALA A 21 -5.58 -15.28 10.84
N ASN A 22 -5.69 -16.60 11.01
CA ASN A 22 -4.70 -17.37 11.77
C ASN A 22 -3.37 -17.51 11.05
N LEU A 23 -3.36 -17.52 9.71
CA LEU A 23 -2.13 -17.62 8.92
C LEU A 23 -1.26 -16.35 9.06
N ARG A 24 -1.89 -15.20 9.20
CA ARG A 24 -1.19 -13.93 9.40
C ARG A 24 -0.53 -13.89 10.79
N ASP A 25 -1.25 -14.32 11.81
CA ASP A 25 -0.73 -14.41 13.18
C ASP A 25 0.38 -15.47 13.31
N GLU A 26 0.29 -16.58 12.57
CA GLU A 26 1.35 -17.61 12.51
C GLU A 26 2.60 -17.11 11.78
N VAL A 27 2.46 -16.37 10.68
CA VAL A 27 3.59 -15.77 9.95
C VAL A 27 4.26 -14.70 10.81
N ASP A 28 3.49 -13.84 11.48
CA ASP A 28 4.03 -12.83 12.40
C ASP A 28 4.73 -13.48 13.61
N ASN A 29 4.21 -14.57 14.14
CA ASN A 29 4.86 -15.34 15.20
C ASN A 29 6.15 -16.02 14.73
N LEU A 30 6.18 -16.63 13.55
CA LEU A 30 7.39 -17.24 12.98
C LEU A 30 8.45 -16.19 12.67
N PHE A 31 8.04 -15.06 12.14
CA PHE A 31 8.93 -13.92 11.90
C PHE A 31 9.52 -13.39 13.19
N ASN A 32 8.72 -13.21 14.23
CA ASN A 32 9.17 -12.80 15.55
C ASN A 32 10.11 -13.82 16.21
N LEU A 33 9.86 -15.13 16.05
CA LEU A 33 10.74 -16.19 16.58
C LEU A 33 12.08 -16.26 15.84
N ALA A 34 12.07 -16.09 14.51
CA ALA A 34 13.29 -16.10 13.70
C ALA A 34 14.20 -14.91 14.03
N PHE A 35 13.61 -13.72 14.18
CA PHE A 35 14.39 -12.53 14.53
C PHE A 35 14.77 -12.44 16.00
N ALA A 36 13.99 -13.01 16.93
CA ALA A 36 14.37 -13.09 18.35
C ALA A 36 15.61 -13.98 18.57
N ARG A 37 15.88 -14.94 17.68
CA ARG A 37 17.02 -15.85 17.77
C ARG A 37 18.31 -15.30 17.18
N LEU A 38 18.23 -14.27 16.31
CA LEU A 38 19.37 -13.62 15.67
C LEU A 38 19.88 -12.37 16.40
N GLY A 39 19.17 -11.89 17.42
CA GLY A 39 19.48 -10.65 18.12
C GLY A 39 19.69 -10.85 19.61
N ASN A 40 20.84 -11.38 20.00
CA ASN A 40 21.29 -11.36 21.40
C ASN A 40 22.01 -10.03 21.69
N THR A 41 21.27 -8.89 21.56
CA THR A 41 21.75 -7.59 22.03
C THR A 41 20.74 -7.01 23.02
N PRO A 42 21.20 -6.65 24.25
CA PRO A 42 20.31 -6.18 25.32
C PRO A 42 19.76 -4.76 25.16
N GLU A 43 19.95 -4.10 24.04
CA GLU A 43 19.40 -2.77 23.72
C GLU A 43 18.64 -2.83 22.39
N ALA A 44 17.62 -3.70 22.31
CA ALA A 44 16.64 -3.59 21.24
C ALA A 44 15.72 -2.39 21.57
N GLU A 45 16.00 -1.26 20.97
CA GLU A 45 15.03 -0.18 20.81
C GLU A 45 13.69 -0.80 20.40
N PRO A 46 12.57 -0.39 21.00
CA PRO A 46 11.29 -1.03 20.75
C PRO A 46 10.96 -0.99 19.25
N ARG A 47 10.70 -2.16 18.68
CA ARG A 47 10.34 -2.40 17.26
C ARG A 47 9.13 -1.63 16.77
N SER A 48 8.52 -0.78 17.58
CA SER A 48 7.47 0.16 17.24
C SER A 48 7.90 1.20 16.19
N GLN A 49 9.21 1.50 16.04
CA GLN A 49 9.66 2.49 15.06
C GLN A 49 9.48 2.06 13.60
N PHE A 50 9.40 0.75 13.30
CA PHE A 50 9.07 0.27 11.96
C PHE A 50 7.57 0.24 11.66
N LEU A 51 6.73 0.37 12.68
CA LEU A 51 5.27 0.39 12.57
C LEU A 51 4.68 1.79 12.77
N GLU A 52 5.47 2.78 13.15
CA GLU A 52 5.04 4.17 13.37
C GLU A 52 5.02 5.04 12.11
N GLY A 53 4.94 4.46 10.94
CA GLY A 53 4.67 5.18 9.70
C GLY A 53 3.18 5.21 9.38
N TRP A 54 2.69 6.32 8.84
CA TRP A 54 1.39 6.32 8.21
C TRP A 54 1.50 5.70 6.81
N TYR A 55 0.46 4.99 6.39
CA TYR A 55 0.43 4.34 5.10
C TYR A 55 -0.55 5.07 4.18
N PRO A 56 -0.09 5.75 3.12
CA PRO A 56 -0.99 6.34 2.14
C PRO A 56 -1.82 5.27 1.45
N ALA A 57 -3.10 5.55 1.21
CA ALA A 57 -3.93 4.74 0.35
C ALA A 57 -3.38 4.78 -1.07
N VAL A 58 -3.35 3.63 -1.75
CA VAL A 58 -2.78 3.49 -3.09
C VAL A 58 -3.69 2.64 -3.94
N ASP A 59 -4.04 3.15 -5.12
CA ASP A 59 -4.69 2.43 -6.20
C ASP A 59 -3.68 2.14 -7.31
N VAL A 60 -3.73 0.92 -7.83
CA VAL A 60 -2.98 0.52 -9.03
C VAL A 60 -3.99 0.13 -10.09
N THR A 61 -3.97 0.82 -11.21
CA THR A 61 -4.85 0.56 -12.35
C THR A 61 -4.02 0.28 -13.60
N GLU A 62 -4.57 -0.49 -14.50
CA GLU A 62 -3.91 -0.94 -15.71
C GLU A 62 -4.80 -0.67 -16.91
N ASP A 63 -4.20 -0.18 -17.99
CA ASP A 63 -4.78 -0.18 -19.33
C ASP A 63 -3.91 -1.02 -20.30
N LYS A 64 -4.18 -0.93 -21.61
CA LYS A 64 -3.45 -1.72 -22.62
C LYS A 64 -1.95 -1.44 -22.63
N ASP A 65 -1.56 -0.18 -22.44
CA ASP A 65 -0.21 0.32 -22.68
C ASP A 65 0.47 0.82 -21.41
N THR A 66 -0.29 1.12 -20.35
CA THR A 66 0.23 1.78 -19.14
C THR A 66 -0.27 1.14 -17.84
N LEU A 67 0.55 1.25 -16.80
CA LEU A 67 0.15 1.12 -15.40
C LEU A 67 0.05 2.52 -14.81
N SER A 68 -0.95 2.74 -13.98
CA SER A 68 -1.12 3.99 -13.22
C SER A 68 -1.20 3.69 -11.73
N VAL A 69 -0.29 4.28 -10.96
CA VAL A 69 -0.28 4.20 -9.50
C VAL A 69 -0.73 5.56 -8.96
N ARG A 70 -1.78 5.56 -8.15
CA ARG A 70 -2.31 6.77 -7.51
C ARG A 70 -2.20 6.63 -6.00
N ALA A 71 -1.56 7.60 -5.34
CA ALA A 71 -1.37 7.61 -3.89
C ALA A 71 -1.96 8.88 -3.28
N GLU A 72 -2.74 8.73 -2.21
CA GLU A 72 -3.32 9.84 -1.46
C GLU A 72 -2.35 10.31 -0.39
N ILE A 73 -1.69 11.45 -0.64
CA ILE A 73 -0.68 12.04 0.25
C ILE A 73 -0.94 13.53 0.50
N PRO A 74 -2.15 13.92 0.94
CA PRO A 74 -2.52 15.31 1.12
C PRO A 74 -1.65 16.00 2.18
N GLY A 75 -1.44 17.31 2.01
CA GLY A 75 -0.70 18.14 2.97
C GLY A 75 0.83 17.97 2.89
N MET A 76 1.36 17.39 1.81
CA MET A 76 2.78 17.31 1.54
C MET A 76 3.19 18.31 0.46
N LYS A 77 4.46 18.68 0.46
CA LYS A 77 5.08 19.42 -0.63
C LYS A 77 5.80 18.44 -1.56
N LYS A 78 5.99 18.83 -2.81
CA LYS A 78 6.69 18.02 -3.81
C LYS A 78 8.09 17.61 -3.33
N GLU A 79 8.77 18.50 -2.63
CA GLU A 79 10.13 18.31 -2.11
C GLU A 79 10.22 17.28 -0.98
N ASP A 80 9.09 16.97 -0.34
CA ASP A 80 9.00 15.99 0.74
C ASP A 80 8.56 14.60 0.23
N ILE A 81 8.47 14.40 -1.11
CA ILE A 81 8.04 13.16 -1.76
C ILE A 81 9.18 12.63 -2.63
N GLU A 82 9.52 11.37 -2.47
CA GLU A 82 10.51 10.65 -3.26
C GLU A 82 9.89 9.44 -3.94
N ILE A 83 10.26 9.22 -5.20
CA ILE A 83 9.79 8.10 -6.02
C ILE A 83 11.02 7.41 -6.61
N SER A 84 11.11 6.11 -6.44
CA SER A 84 12.17 5.30 -7.04
C SER A 84 11.60 4.03 -7.67
N LEU A 85 12.25 3.54 -8.72
CA LEU A 85 11.97 2.26 -9.35
C LEU A 85 13.23 1.41 -9.34
N HIS A 86 13.11 0.20 -8.80
CA HIS A 86 14.20 -0.77 -8.76
C HIS A 86 13.66 -2.19 -8.95
N GLU A 87 14.19 -2.93 -9.91
CA GLU A 87 13.87 -4.35 -10.17
C GLU A 87 12.36 -4.68 -10.18
N GLY A 88 11.55 -3.81 -10.78
CA GLY A 88 10.10 -4.00 -10.86
C GLY A 88 9.33 -3.60 -9.59
N PHE A 89 9.99 -2.95 -8.64
CA PHE A 89 9.37 -2.38 -7.46
C PHE A 89 9.35 -0.86 -7.54
N LEU A 90 8.15 -0.29 -7.51
CA LEU A 90 7.95 1.16 -7.35
C LEU A 90 7.91 1.49 -5.87
N THR A 91 8.83 2.31 -5.40
CA THR A 91 8.88 2.78 -4.02
C THR A 91 8.47 4.25 -3.96
N LEU A 92 7.50 4.53 -3.09
CA LEU A 92 7.05 5.86 -2.73
C LEU A 92 7.44 6.11 -1.27
N SER A 93 8.19 7.16 -1.02
CA SER A 93 8.61 7.55 0.33
C SER A 93 8.50 9.04 0.55
N GLY A 94 8.47 9.46 1.80
CA GLY A 94 8.42 10.87 2.13
C GLY A 94 8.13 11.11 3.61
N GLU A 95 8.04 12.40 3.97
CA GLU A 95 7.74 12.81 5.33
C GLU A 95 6.67 13.91 5.35
N ARG A 96 5.54 13.62 5.98
CA ARG A 96 4.51 14.62 6.26
C ARG A 96 4.87 15.34 7.55
N LYS A 97 5.30 16.59 7.43
CA LYS A 97 5.65 17.44 8.58
C LYS A 97 4.39 17.82 9.34
N GLY A 98 4.50 17.83 10.67
CA GLY A 98 3.46 18.35 11.55
C GLY A 98 3.22 19.83 11.25
N GLY A 99 1.98 20.30 11.43
CA GLY A 99 1.71 21.74 11.38
C GLY A 99 2.45 22.48 12.48
N GLU A 100 2.74 23.76 12.25
CA GLU A 100 3.30 24.63 13.29
C GLU A 100 2.36 24.64 14.49
N LYS A 101 2.90 24.37 15.68
CA LYS A 101 2.18 24.62 16.93
C LYS A 101 2.10 26.13 17.11
N LEU A 102 0.90 26.65 17.10
CA LEU A 102 0.68 28.07 17.45
C LEU A 102 1.10 28.25 18.91
N GLU A 103 1.96 29.23 19.18
CA GLU A 103 2.36 29.57 20.56
C GLU A 103 1.12 29.83 21.40
N GLY A 104 1.06 29.22 22.59
CA GLY A 104 -0.06 29.36 23.52
C GLY A 104 -1.31 28.55 23.18
N SER A 105 -1.26 27.68 22.15
CA SER A 105 -2.36 26.76 21.84
C SER A 105 -2.15 25.39 22.49
N GLU A 106 -3.22 24.83 23.04
CA GLU A 106 -3.28 23.43 23.46
C GLU A 106 -3.99 22.60 22.39
N THR A 107 -3.44 21.42 22.09
CA THR A 107 -4.06 20.50 21.14
C THR A 107 -5.16 19.72 21.85
N TYR A 108 -6.42 20.05 21.59
CA TYR A 108 -7.56 19.32 22.14
C TYR A 108 -7.78 17.95 21.47
N ARG A 109 -7.55 17.85 20.13
CA ARG A 109 -7.72 16.63 19.35
C ARG A 109 -6.82 16.63 18.13
N SER A 110 -6.12 15.53 17.89
CA SER A 110 -5.29 15.33 16.70
C SER A 110 -5.59 13.95 16.14
N GLU A 111 -6.13 13.90 14.92
CA GLU A 111 -6.46 12.66 14.20
C GLU A 111 -5.64 12.52 12.92
N ARG A 112 -4.89 13.56 12.55
CA ARG A 112 -4.04 13.51 11.35
C ARG A 112 -2.74 12.82 11.66
N TRP A 113 -2.35 11.91 10.78
CA TRP A 113 -1.07 11.23 10.83
C TRP A 113 0.03 12.12 10.27
N PHE A 114 1.17 12.13 10.93
CA PHE A 114 2.38 12.82 10.53
C PHE A 114 3.57 11.87 10.57
N GLY A 115 4.71 12.31 10.04
CA GLY A 115 5.94 11.55 10.03
C GLY A 115 6.21 10.89 8.69
N ARG A 116 7.13 9.93 8.69
CA ARG A 116 7.61 9.26 7.49
C ARG A 116 6.62 8.20 7.01
N PHE A 117 6.57 8.03 5.69
CA PHE A 117 5.93 6.89 5.07
C PHE A 117 6.89 6.22 4.07
N HIS A 118 6.67 4.96 3.86
CA HIS A 118 7.38 4.16 2.87
C HIS A 118 6.43 3.10 2.31
N ARG A 119 6.22 3.11 0.98
CA ARG A 119 5.35 2.18 0.28
C ARG A 119 6.11 1.56 -0.87
N THR A 120 6.24 0.24 -0.88
CA THR A 120 6.78 -0.52 -2.00
C THR A 120 5.64 -1.25 -2.70
N ILE A 121 5.55 -1.07 -4.01
CA ILE A 121 4.51 -1.60 -4.88
C ILE A 121 5.19 -2.48 -5.91
N SER A 122 4.89 -3.78 -5.90
CA SER A 122 5.37 -4.70 -6.94
C SER A 122 4.59 -4.44 -8.22
N LEU A 123 5.31 -4.21 -9.32
CA LEU A 123 4.68 -4.01 -10.62
C LEU A 123 4.50 -5.38 -11.29
N PRO A 124 3.30 -5.66 -11.85
CA PRO A 124 3.02 -6.96 -12.49
C PRO A 124 3.75 -7.15 -13.82
N TYR A 125 4.29 -6.07 -14.41
CA TYR A 125 4.95 -6.07 -15.71
C TYR A 125 6.19 -5.18 -15.71
N ALA A 126 7.10 -5.47 -16.65
CA ALA A 126 8.21 -4.59 -16.98
C ALA A 126 7.70 -3.26 -17.57
N VAL A 127 8.29 -2.16 -17.15
CA VAL A 127 7.95 -0.81 -17.59
C VAL A 127 9.16 -0.09 -18.17
N VAL A 128 8.91 0.93 -19.00
CA VAL A 128 9.96 1.75 -19.62
C VAL A 128 10.33 2.88 -18.64
N ALA A 129 11.41 2.70 -17.90
CA ALA A 129 11.81 3.61 -16.81
C ALA A 129 11.95 5.08 -17.26
N ASP A 130 12.56 5.31 -18.42
CA ASP A 130 12.82 6.66 -18.96
C ASP A 130 11.54 7.40 -19.39
N GLN A 131 10.41 6.72 -19.48
CA GLN A 131 9.12 7.30 -19.87
C GLN A 131 8.16 7.45 -18.71
N ILE A 132 8.56 7.13 -17.49
CA ILE A 132 7.74 7.29 -16.29
C ILE A 132 7.47 8.77 -16.05
N LYS A 133 6.21 9.08 -15.77
CA LYS A 133 5.77 10.43 -15.42
C LYS A 133 5.09 10.42 -14.08
N ALA A 134 5.40 11.41 -13.25
CA ALA A 134 4.73 11.61 -11.97
C ALA A 134 4.13 13.02 -11.93
N THR A 135 2.88 13.11 -11.48
CA THR A 135 2.18 14.36 -11.24
C THR A 135 1.59 14.36 -9.84
N TYR A 136 1.62 15.52 -9.21
CA TYR A 136 1.05 15.70 -7.86
C TYR A 136 0.06 16.87 -7.90
N THR A 137 -1.22 16.58 -7.67
CA THR A 137 -2.30 17.57 -7.74
C THR A 137 -3.34 17.24 -6.66
N ASP A 138 -3.80 18.24 -5.94
CA ASP A 138 -4.85 18.14 -4.92
C ASP A 138 -4.59 17.06 -3.85
N GLY A 139 -3.32 16.84 -3.52
CA GLY A 139 -2.93 15.84 -2.53
C GLY A 139 -2.89 14.41 -3.07
N VAL A 140 -3.07 14.21 -4.37
CA VAL A 140 -2.96 12.91 -5.04
C VAL A 140 -1.72 12.88 -5.92
N LEU A 141 -0.83 11.94 -5.64
CA LEU A 141 0.30 11.61 -6.49
C LEU A 141 -0.14 10.56 -7.51
N THR A 142 0.02 10.87 -8.79
CA THR A 142 -0.24 9.94 -9.89
C THR A 142 1.06 9.62 -10.61
N VAL A 143 1.45 8.35 -10.65
CA VAL A 143 2.62 7.86 -11.37
C VAL A 143 2.14 7.02 -12.56
N THR A 144 2.46 7.45 -13.78
CA THR A 144 2.13 6.75 -15.02
C THR A 144 3.37 6.02 -15.52
N LEU A 145 3.26 4.70 -15.70
CA LEU A 145 4.34 3.80 -16.04
C LEU A 145 4.00 3.08 -17.36
N PRO A 146 4.58 3.49 -18.50
CA PRO A 146 4.41 2.79 -19.77
C PRO A 146 4.96 1.38 -19.70
N LYS A 147 4.18 0.39 -20.18
CA LYS A 147 4.60 -1.01 -20.25
C LYS A 147 5.71 -1.19 -21.29
N ALA A 148 6.66 -2.06 -21.01
CA ALA A 148 7.62 -2.50 -22.01
C ALA A 148 6.89 -3.26 -23.13
N GLU A 149 7.42 -3.22 -24.35
CA GLU A 149 6.80 -3.85 -25.52
C GLU A 149 6.55 -5.36 -25.32
N GLU A 150 7.42 -6.03 -24.56
CA GLU A 150 7.28 -7.46 -24.26
C GLU A 150 6.09 -7.76 -23.34
N ALA A 151 5.67 -6.76 -22.57
CA ALA A 151 4.56 -6.85 -21.62
C ALA A 151 3.19 -6.50 -22.24
N LYS A 152 3.17 -6.00 -23.46
CA LYS A 152 1.93 -5.67 -24.17
C LYS A 152 1.23 -6.90 -24.74
N PRO A 153 -0.11 -6.95 -24.79
CA PRO A 153 -0.84 -8.06 -25.39
C PRO A 153 -0.48 -8.22 -26.86
N LYS A 154 -0.05 -9.42 -27.26
CA LYS A 154 0.21 -9.76 -28.66
C LYS A 154 -1.00 -10.49 -29.25
N GLN A 155 -1.51 -10.02 -30.37
CA GLN A 155 -2.51 -10.76 -31.15
C GLN A 155 -1.82 -11.91 -31.91
N ILE A 156 -2.30 -13.12 -31.70
CA ILE A 156 -1.82 -14.31 -32.42
C ILE A 156 -2.78 -14.57 -33.56
N PRO A 157 -2.35 -14.45 -34.84
CA PRO A 157 -3.19 -14.78 -35.98
C PRO A 157 -3.45 -16.28 -36.05
N ILE A 158 -4.72 -16.68 -36.27
CA ILE A 158 -5.10 -18.07 -36.45
C ILE A 158 -5.01 -18.35 -37.96
N THR A 159 -4.17 -19.31 -38.35
CA THR A 159 -4.13 -19.78 -39.72
C THR A 159 -5.04 -21.01 -39.86
N VAL A 160 -6.08 -20.89 -40.68
CA VAL A 160 -6.95 -22.01 -41.05
C VAL A 160 -6.28 -22.76 -42.16
N LYS A 161 -6.06 -24.07 -42.00
CA LYS A 161 -5.57 -24.99 -43.06
C LYS A 161 -6.75 -25.58 -43.79
#